data_7cadc581ed13ef432775812243310003
#
_entry.id   7cadc581ed13ef432775812243310003
#
_cell.length_a   1.000
_cell.length_b   1.000
_cell.length_c   1.000
_cell.angle_alpha   90.00
_cell.angle_beta   90.00
_cell.angle_gamma   90.00
#
_symmetry.space_group_name_H-M   'P 1'
#
loop_
_entity.id
_entity.type
_entity.pdbx_description
1 polymer ?
#
loop_
_entity_poly.entity_id
_entity_poly.type
_entity_poly.pdbx_seq_one_letter_code
_entity_poly.pdbx_strand_id
1 'polypeptide(L)'
;TLDLPPWPNSAMDGYALRMADWNGEPLTVSQRIFAGQAPEPLAPGTCARIFTGAPMPEGADCVEMQENVDVLADQRVRFSEPLNVGQNIRPQGQETRIGDTVLAAGTRLGPIELGLAASLGLADLDVIRRVRVAVLSTGDELIEPGQPLGPGQIYNSNRVLLCAWLKRLECEVIDAGILPDDLAQTRAA
;
A
#
# COMPACT_ATOMS: atom_id res chain seq x y z
N THR A 1 6.81 12.47 -0.65
CA THR A 1 7.11 11.12 -1.17
C THR A 1 8.57 10.77 -0.91
N LEU A 2 8.86 9.49 -0.81
CA LEU A 2 10.18 8.91 -0.58
C LEU A 2 10.46 7.86 -1.67
N ASP A 3 11.72 7.46 -1.81
CA ASP A 3 12.07 6.31 -2.63
C ASP A 3 11.50 5.02 -2.02
N LEU A 4 11.10 4.07 -2.86
CA LEU A 4 10.65 2.75 -2.42
C LEU A 4 11.49 1.65 -3.12
N PRO A 5 12.26 0.85 -2.37
CA PRO A 5 12.57 1.00 -0.97
C PRO A 5 13.40 2.27 -0.66
N PRO A 6 13.35 2.78 0.60
CA PRO A 6 14.01 4.05 0.96
C PRO A 6 15.54 3.97 1.08
N TRP A 7 16.09 2.77 1.09
CA TRP A 7 17.53 2.46 1.09
C TRP A 7 17.77 1.10 0.44
N PRO A 8 19.00 0.79 0.00
CA PRO A 8 19.34 -0.54 -0.46
C PRO A 8 19.14 -1.56 0.66
N ASN A 9 18.50 -2.70 0.35
CA ASN A 9 18.25 -3.74 1.34
C ASN A 9 18.45 -5.13 0.76
N SER A 10 18.64 -6.11 1.66
CA SER A 10 18.79 -7.50 1.26
C SER A 10 17.48 -8.08 0.75
N ALA A 11 17.54 -8.75 -0.39
CA ALA A 11 16.44 -9.53 -0.94
C ALA A 11 16.29 -10.90 -0.28
N MET A 12 17.33 -11.39 0.40
CA MET A 12 17.42 -12.73 0.96
C MET A 12 17.98 -12.74 2.38
N ASP A 13 17.71 -13.81 3.10
CA ASP A 13 18.44 -14.15 4.32
C ASP A 13 19.82 -14.71 3.92
N GLY A 14 20.88 -14.08 4.38
CA GLY A 14 22.21 -14.44 3.89
C GLY A 14 23.35 -13.72 4.60
N TYR A 15 24.40 -13.50 3.83
CA TYR A 15 25.61 -12.84 4.28
C TYR A 15 26.01 -11.76 3.30
N ALA A 16 26.09 -10.53 3.79
CA ALA A 16 26.54 -9.36 3.02
C ALA A 16 28.07 -9.27 3.09
N LEU A 17 28.70 -9.03 1.95
CA LEU A 17 30.16 -8.88 1.84
C LEU A 17 30.51 -7.81 0.82
N ARG A 18 31.78 -7.38 0.84
CA ARG A 18 32.36 -6.53 -0.21
C ARG A 18 33.18 -7.41 -1.13
N MET A 19 32.80 -7.47 -2.40
CA MET A 19 33.46 -8.30 -3.40
C MET A 19 34.95 -7.98 -3.58
N ALA A 20 35.31 -6.70 -3.48
CA ALA A 20 36.71 -6.26 -3.62
C ALA A 20 37.62 -6.74 -2.49
N ASP A 21 37.08 -7.08 -1.32
CA ASP A 21 37.83 -7.57 -0.14
C ASP A 21 37.88 -9.09 -0.09
N TRP A 22 37.09 -9.79 -0.90
CA TRP A 22 37.00 -11.24 -0.88
C TRP A 22 37.95 -11.89 -1.90
N ASN A 23 38.79 -12.77 -1.42
CA ASN A 23 39.81 -13.49 -2.20
C ASN A 23 39.54 -15.00 -2.31
N GLY A 24 38.31 -15.44 -2.02
CA GLY A 24 37.93 -16.86 -1.99
C GLY A 24 38.11 -17.54 -0.60
N GLU A 25 38.72 -16.87 0.36
CA GLU A 25 38.89 -17.40 1.71
C GLU A 25 37.64 -17.14 2.60
N PRO A 26 37.38 -17.96 3.62
CA PRO A 26 36.30 -17.78 4.55
C PRO A 26 36.40 -16.47 5.32
N LEU A 27 35.28 -15.69 5.40
CA LEU A 27 35.16 -14.41 6.08
C LEU A 27 34.59 -14.55 7.50
N THR A 28 35.09 -13.71 8.42
CA THR A 28 34.54 -13.60 9.78
C THR A 28 33.25 -12.78 9.76
N VAL A 29 32.23 -13.21 10.49
CA VAL A 29 31.00 -12.46 10.67
C VAL A 29 31.20 -11.33 11.69
N SER A 30 31.19 -10.07 11.23
CA SER A 30 31.45 -8.90 12.08
C SER A 30 30.21 -8.40 12.81
N GLN A 31 29.02 -8.59 12.22
CA GLN A 31 27.72 -8.13 12.77
C GLN A 31 26.54 -8.97 12.25
N ARG A 32 25.39 -8.80 12.92
CA ARG A 32 24.10 -9.34 12.48
C ARG A 32 23.12 -8.17 12.31
N ILE A 33 22.44 -8.11 11.15
CA ILE A 33 21.60 -6.97 10.76
C ILE A 33 20.19 -7.47 10.52
N PHE A 34 19.27 -7.12 11.41
CA PHE A 34 17.84 -7.42 11.26
C PHE A 34 17.10 -6.28 10.57
N ALA A 35 15.95 -6.58 9.95
CA ALA A 35 15.06 -5.55 9.44
C ALA A 35 14.66 -4.58 10.58
N GLY A 36 14.68 -3.27 10.26
CA GLY A 36 14.40 -2.21 11.25
C GLY A 36 15.60 -1.78 12.11
N GLN A 37 16.79 -2.34 11.88
CA GLN A 37 18.02 -1.92 12.54
C GLN A 37 18.91 -1.15 11.56
N ALA A 38 19.59 -0.11 12.05
CA ALA A 38 20.66 0.55 11.31
C ALA A 38 21.95 -0.26 11.43
N PRO A 39 22.58 -0.67 10.32
CA PRO A 39 23.86 -1.40 10.38
C PRO A 39 25.04 -0.46 10.62
N GLU A 40 26.08 -0.99 11.21
CA GLU A 40 27.41 -0.36 11.18
C GLU A 40 28.06 -0.57 9.79
N PRO A 41 28.98 0.29 9.36
CA PRO A 41 29.78 0.06 8.17
C PRO A 41 30.48 -1.31 8.21
N LEU A 42 30.52 -2.00 7.07
CA LEU A 42 31.16 -3.31 7.00
C LEU A 42 32.69 -3.18 7.18
N ALA A 43 33.21 -3.84 8.19
CA ALA A 43 34.66 -3.87 8.41
C ALA A 43 35.38 -4.58 7.24
N PRO A 44 36.52 -4.06 6.75
CA PRO A 44 37.26 -4.67 5.66
C PRO A 44 37.61 -6.15 5.94
N GLY A 45 37.49 -7.01 4.94
CA GLY A 45 37.82 -8.45 5.07
C GLY A 45 36.85 -9.24 5.95
N THR A 46 35.64 -8.71 6.20
CA THR A 46 34.59 -9.41 6.95
C THR A 46 33.31 -9.54 6.14
N CYS A 47 32.34 -10.30 6.67
CA CYS A 47 30.97 -10.31 6.19
C CYS A 47 29.99 -9.99 7.32
N ALA A 48 28.74 -9.65 6.97
CA ALA A 48 27.67 -9.42 7.93
C ALA A 48 26.55 -10.45 7.71
N ARG A 49 26.08 -11.12 8.76
CA ARG A 49 24.84 -11.88 8.70
C ARG A 49 23.68 -10.90 8.52
N ILE A 50 22.92 -11.04 7.43
CA ILE A 50 21.83 -10.12 7.08
C ILE A 50 20.54 -10.90 6.82
N PHE A 51 19.40 -10.27 7.10
CA PHE A 51 18.08 -10.85 6.89
C PHE A 51 17.29 -10.06 5.85
N THR A 52 16.35 -10.72 5.20
CA THR A 52 15.49 -10.12 4.15
C THR A 52 14.87 -8.81 4.64
N GLY A 53 14.97 -7.77 3.82
CA GLY A 53 14.48 -6.42 4.13
C GLY A 53 15.38 -5.59 5.05
N ALA A 54 16.46 -6.17 5.62
CA ALA A 54 17.42 -5.42 6.39
C ALA A 54 18.25 -4.48 5.49
N PRO A 55 18.59 -3.25 5.96
CA PRO A 55 19.40 -2.33 5.18
C PRO A 55 20.81 -2.85 4.96
N MET A 56 21.33 -2.59 3.76
CA MET A 56 22.71 -2.96 3.44
C MET A 56 23.69 -2.14 4.27
N PRO A 57 24.72 -2.76 4.89
CA PRO A 57 25.78 -2.01 5.55
C PRO A 57 26.63 -1.28 4.51
N GLU A 58 27.06 -0.07 4.85
CA GLU A 58 27.96 0.68 4.00
C GLU A 58 29.22 -0.14 3.69
N GLY A 59 29.59 -0.19 2.41
CA GLY A 59 30.73 -0.96 1.94
C GLY A 59 30.40 -2.37 1.45
N ALA A 60 29.24 -2.96 1.77
CA ALA A 60 28.83 -4.22 1.17
C ALA A 60 28.16 -3.99 -0.20
N ASP A 61 28.46 -4.86 -1.15
CA ASP A 61 27.98 -4.78 -2.52
C ASP A 61 27.43 -6.12 -3.08
N CYS A 62 27.38 -7.16 -2.24
CA CYS A 62 26.88 -8.48 -2.57
C CYS A 62 26.22 -9.12 -1.35
N VAL A 63 25.15 -9.89 -1.56
CA VAL A 63 24.55 -10.77 -0.55
C VAL A 63 24.49 -12.18 -1.11
N GLU A 64 25.11 -13.16 -0.42
CA GLU A 64 24.91 -14.56 -0.73
C GLU A 64 23.89 -15.18 0.22
N MET A 65 23.01 -16.01 -0.36
CA MET A 65 21.97 -16.71 0.42
C MET A 65 22.58 -17.67 1.44
N GLN A 66 21.96 -17.79 2.59
CA GLN A 66 22.45 -18.68 3.66
C GLN A 66 22.52 -20.16 3.25
N GLU A 67 21.69 -20.56 2.27
CA GLU A 67 21.64 -21.92 1.74
C GLU A 67 22.86 -22.28 0.88
N ASN A 68 23.58 -21.28 0.40
CA ASN A 68 24.73 -21.43 -0.50
C ASN A 68 26.07 -21.21 0.19
N VAL A 69 26.09 -21.17 1.51
CA VAL A 69 27.33 -20.95 2.27
C VAL A 69 27.56 -22.05 3.30
N ASP A 70 28.84 -22.29 3.62
CA ASP A 70 29.24 -23.18 4.72
C ASP A 70 29.64 -22.34 5.91
N VAL A 71 28.96 -22.52 7.05
CA VAL A 71 29.39 -21.96 8.34
C VAL A 71 30.36 -22.93 9.00
N LEU A 72 31.60 -22.49 9.17
CA LEU A 72 32.68 -23.29 9.73
C LEU A 72 32.59 -23.38 11.26
N ALA A 73 33.33 -24.33 11.86
CA ALA A 73 33.33 -24.53 13.30
C ALA A 73 33.87 -23.32 14.10
N ASP A 74 34.72 -22.50 13.50
CA ASP A 74 35.23 -21.22 14.03
C ASP A 74 34.32 -20.01 13.73
N GLN A 75 33.09 -20.27 13.26
CA GLN A 75 32.09 -19.28 12.90
C GLN A 75 32.44 -18.38 11.70
N ARG A 76 33.50 -18.69 10.97
CA ARG A 76 33.72 -18.06 9.66
C ARG A 76 32.79 -18.66 8.62
N VAL A 77 32.53 -17.88 7.56
CA VAL A 77 31.62 -18.25 6.46
C VAL A 77 32.44 -18.46 5.19
N ARG A 78 32.30 -19.62 4.59
CA ARG A 78 32.82 -19.92 3.26
C ARG A 78 31.75 -19.72 2.24
N PHE A 79 32.06 -18.94 1.23
CA PHE A 79 31.17 -18.67 0.09
C PHE A 79 31.50 -19.59 -1.08
N SER A 80 30.52 -20.01 -1.84
CA SER A 80 30.68 -20.74 -3.09
C SER A 80 30.68 -19.75 -4.26
N GLU A 81 31.56 -19.91 -5.22
CA GLU A 81 31.58 -19.13 -6.45
C GLU A 81 30.52 -19.65 -7.46
N PRO A 82 30.05 -18.82 -8.39
CA PRO A 82 30.39 -17.40 -8.60
C PRO A 82 29.50 -16.44 -7.80
N LEU A 83 30.09 -15.35 -7.27
CA LEU A 83 29.38 -14.23 -6.68
C LEU A 83 29.46 -13.00 -7.61
N ASN A 84 28.46 -12.12 -7.54
CA ASN A 84 28.40 -10.93 -8.37
C ASN A 84 28.06 -9.68 -7.53
N VAL A 85 28.66 -8.55 -7.90
CA VAL A 85 28.27 -7.25 -7.35
C VAL A 85 26.79 -6.97 -7.66
N GLY A 86 26.04 -6.52 -6.65
CA GLY A 86 24.58 -6.26 -6.74
C GLY A 86 23.72 -7.52 -6.52
N GLN A 87 24.32 -8.70 -6.38
CA GLN A 87 23.58 -9.95 -6.18
C GLN A 87 22.72 -9.88 -4.91
N ASN A 88 21.43 -10.24 -5.03
CA ASN A 88 20.45 -10.28 -3.95
C ASN A 88 20.29 -8.95 -3.17
N ILE A 89 20.56 -7.83 -3.80
CA ILE A 89 20.35 -6.49 -3.25
C ILE A 89 19.19 -5.82 -4.01
N ARG A 90 18.20 -5.31 -3.28
CA ARG A 90 17.21 -4.38 -3.83
C ARG A 90 17.77 -2.96 -3.70
N PRO A 91 18.04 -2.27 -4.81
CA PRO A 91 18.55 -0.90 -4.76
C PRO A 91 17.49 0.07 -4.23
N GLN A 92 17.93 1.19 -3.67
CA GLN A 92 17.06 2.31 -3.31
C GLN A 92 16.25 2.78 -4.53
N GLY A 93 14.95 3.02 -4.33
CA GLY A 93 14.06 3.50 -5.39
C GLY A 93 13.85 2.51 -6.53
N GLN A 94 14.00 1.21 -6.28
CA GLN A 94 13.78 0.17 -7.29
C GLN A 94 12.34 0.17 -7.80
N GLU A 95 11.36 0.41 -6.92
CA GLU A 95 9.94 0.37 -7.25
C GLU A 95 9.42 1.74 -7.64
N THR A 96 9.80 2.79 -6.91
CA THR A 96 9.45 4.18 -7.21
C THR A 96 10.47 5.14 -6.63
N ARG A 97 10.67 6.28 -7.29
CA ARG A 97 11.64 7.31 -6.90
C ARG A 97 10.94 8.60 -6.51
N ILE A 98 11.62 9.40 -5.72
CA ILE A 98 11.18 10.76 -5.40
C ILE A 98 10.93 11.53 -6.71
N GLY A 99 9.71 12.06 -6.86
CA GLY A 99 9.28 12.80 -8.05
C GLY A 99 8.44 11.98 -9.03
N ASP A 100 8.39 10.65 -8.89
CA ASP A 100 7.52 9.83 -9.72
C ASP A 100 6.05 10.08 -9.38
N THR A 101 5.21 10.10 -10.41
CA THR A 101 3.76 10.13 -10.24
C THR A 101 3.25 8.71 -10.00
N VAL A 102 2.95 8.41 -8.75
CA VAL A 102 2.49 7.06 -8.34
C VAL A 102 0.97 6.91 -8.52
N LEU A 103 0.22 7.97 -8.23
CA LEU A 103 -1.23 8.05 -8.44
C LEU A 103 -1.53 9.34 -9.20
N ALA A 104 -2.15 9.21 -10.36
CA ALA A 104 -2.57 10.37 -11.15
C ALA A 104 -3.82 11.03 -10.56
N ALA A 105 -3.99 12.33 -10.80
CA ALA A 105 -5.22 13.03 -10.46
C ALA A 105 -6.41 12.38 -11.18
N GLY A 106 -7.51 12.15 -10.45
CA GLY A 106 -8.71 11.47 -10.97
C GLY A 106 -8.68 9.94 -10.82
N THR A 107 -7.59 9.36 -10.29
CA THR A 107 -7.56 7.93 -9.95
C THR A 107 -8.61 7.62 -8.89
N ARG A 108 -9.43 6.59 -9.13
CA ARG A 108 -10.34 6.07 -8.11
C ARG A 108 -9.54 5.28 -7.09
N LEU A 109 -9.64 5.70 -5.82
CA LEU A 109 -8.93 5.05 -4.72
C LEU A 109 -9.64 3.79 -4.28
N GLY A 110 -9.00 2.65 -4.50
CA GLY A 110 -9.36 1.35 -3.96
C GLY A 110 -8.35 0.86 -2.92
N PRO A 111 -8.46 -0.39 -2.46
CA PRO A 111 -7.52 -0.94 -1.47
C PRO A 111 -6.06 -0.93 -1.93
N ILE A 112 -5.80 -1.13 -3.22
CA ILE A 112 -4.44 -1.16 -3.79
C ILE A 112 -3.82 0.24 -3.75
N GLU A 113 -4.55 1.26 -4.21
CA GLU A 113 -4.10 2.65 -4.22
C GLU A 113 -3.86 3.17 -2.79
N LEU A 114 -4.72 2.80 -1.84
CA LEU A 114 -4.54 3.14 -0.43
C LEU A 114 -3.31 2.44 0.17
N GLY A 115 -3.09 1.17 -0.15
CA GLY A 115 -1.90 0.44 0.26
C GLY A 115 -0.61 1.05 -0.29
N LEU A 116 -0.64 1.44 -1.56
CA LEU A 116 0.49 2.12 -2.21
C LEU A 116 0.77 3.49 -1.58
N ALA A 117 -0.26 4.30 -1.32
CA ALA A 117 -0.10 5.57 -0.62
C ALA A 117 0.51 5.38 0.79
N ALA A 118 0.03 4.37 1.52
CA ALA A 118 0.54 4.05 2.85
C ALA A 118 2.01 3.57 2.82
N SER A 119 2.43 2.80 1.80
CA SER A 119 3.83 2.37 1.63
C SER A 119 4.78 3.54 1.36
N LEU A 120 4.25 4.65 0.85
CA LEU A 120 4.98 5.91 0.65
C LEU A 120 4.89 6.87 1.85
N GLY A 121 4.35 6.42 2.99
CA GLY A 121 4.24 7.19 4.21
C GLY A 121 3.12 8.23 4.22
N LEU A 122 2.19 8.18 3.27
CA LEU A 122 1.06 9.11 3.21
C LEU A 122 -0.07 8.63 4.13
N ALA A 123 -0.39 9.41 5.15
CA ALA A 123 -1.50 9.14 6.06
C ALA A 123 -2.84 9.64 5.50
N ASP A 124 -2.81 10.72 4.73
CA ASP A 124 -3.97 11.38 4.17
C ASP A 124 -3.76 11.67 2.68
N LEU A 125 -4.85 11.67 1.93
CA LEU A 125 -4.88 12.02 0.51
C LEU A 125 -5.99 13.04 0.26
N ASP A 126 -5.69 14.07 -0.51
CA ASP A 126 -6.68 15.00 -1.00
C ASP A 126 -7.57 14.32 -2.03
N VAL A 127 -8.87 14.27 -1.78
CA VAL A 127 -9.85 13.62 -2.65
C VAL A 127 -10.99 14.56 -3.02
N ILE A 128 -11.63 14.29 -4.16
CA ILE A 128 -12.83 14.99 -4.58
C ILE A 128 -13.97 14.60 -3.62
N ARG A 129 -14.70 15.61 -3.12
CA ARG A 129 -15.88 15.41 -2.29
C ARG A 129 -16.93 14.60 -3.06
N ARG A 130 -17.60 13.69 -2.38
CA ARG A 130 -18.73 12.94 -2.93
C ARG A 130 -19.83 13.90 -3.37
N VAL A 131 -20.46 13.58 -4.50
CA VAL A 131 -21.61 14.35 -4.98
C VAL A 131 -22.77 14.15 -4.02
N ARG A 132 -23.40 15.25 -3.58
CA ARG A 132 -24.59 15.23 -2.75
C ARG A 132 -25.81 15.24 -3.65
N VAL A 133 -26.72 14.29 -3.49
CA VAL A 133 -27.93 14.14 -4.29
C VAL A 133 -29.14 14.03 -3.38
N ALA A 134 -30.06 14.98 -3.50
CA ALA A 134 -31.34 14.89 -2.84
C ALA A 134 -32.31 14.06 -3.70
N VAL A 135 -33.00 13.12 -3.08
CA VAL A 135 -34.08 12.33 -3.69
C VAL A 135 -35.35 12.68 -2.95
N LEU A 136 -36.30 13.16 -3.69
CA LEU A 136 -37.65 13.41 -3.21
C LEU A 136 -38.67 12.81 -4.18
N SER A 137 -39.78 12.36 -3.66
CA SER A 137 -40.92 11.87 -4.45
C SER A 137 -42.14 12.77 -4.21
N THR A 138 -42.91 13.02 -5.22
CA THR A 138 -44.19 13.79 -5.08
C THR A 138 -45.33 12.92 -5.57
N GLY A 139 -46.47 13.01 -4.91
CA GLY A 139 -47.71 12.33 -5.26
C GLY A 139 -48.47 11.87 -4.04
N ASP A 140 -49.75 12.24 -3.99
CA ASP A 140 -50.70 11.86 -2.92
C ASP A 140 -51.02 10.35 -2.94
N GLU A 141 -50.79 9.69 -4.09
CA GLU A 141 -50.96 8.25 -4.27
C GLU A 141 -49.81 7.44 -3.65
N LEU A 142 -48.64 8.05 -3.30
CA LEU A 142 -47.47 7.37 -2.89
C LEU A 142 -47.50 6.99 -1.40
N ILE A 143 -47.27 5.73 -1.11
CA ILE A 143 -47.15 5.20 0.26
C ILE A 143 -45.80 4.52 0.47
N GLU A 144 -45.26 4.66 1.67
CA GLU A 144 -44.02 3.98 2.05
C GLU A 144 -44.20 2.47 2.11
N PRO A 145 -43.28 1.68 1.58
CA PRO A 145 -43.29 0.22 1.75
C PRO A 145 -43.40 -0.18 3.22
N GLY A 146 -44.28 -1.14 3.51
CA GLY A 146 -44.58 -1.62 4.88
C GLY A 146 -45.79 -0.98 5.53
N GLN A 147 -46.35 0.09 4.93
CA GLN A 147 -47.66 0.65 5.33
C GLN A 147 -48.81 0.03 4.52
N PRO A 148 -50.03 -0.10 5.07
CA PRO A 148 -51.15 -0.60 4.31
C PRO A 148 -51.55 0.38 3.19
N LEU A 149 -51.92 -0.17 2.03
CA LEU A 149 -52.42 0.62 0.90
C LEU A 149 -53.91 0.92 1.06
N GLY A 150 -54.28 2.16 0.86
CA GLY A 150 -55.65 2.61 0.63
C GLY A 150 -56.05 2.49 -0.85
N PRO A 151 -57.32 2.71 -1.18
CA PRO A 151 -57.80 2.76 -2.57
C PRO A 151 -57.06 3.84 -3.38
N GLY A 152 -56.54 3.47 -4.56
CA GLY A 152 -55.80 4.37 -5.43
C GLY A 152 -54.34 4.63 -5.06
N GLN A 153 -53.85 4.04 -4.00
CA GLN A 153 -52.47 4.21 -3.54
C GLN A 153 -51.51 3.10 -4.08
N ILE A 154 -50.24 3.48 -4.24
CA ILE A 154 -49.17 2.59 -4.69
C ILE A 154 -47.94 2.78 -3.81
N TYR A 155 -47.07 1.76 -3.74
CA TYR A 155 -45.82 1.87 -3.02
C TYR A 155 -44.78 2.69 -3.78
N ASN A 156 -44.07 3.55 -3.08
CA ASN A 156 -42.96 4.34 -3.61
C ASN A 156 -41.68 3.48 -3.82
N SER A 157 -41.73 2.61 -4.84
CA SER A 157 -40.61 1.74 -5.20
C SER A 157 -39.45 2.51 -5.85
N ASN A 158 -39.74 3.59 -6.58
CA ASN A 158 -38.73 4.38 -7.27
C ASN A 158 -37.75 5.07 -6.31
N ARG A 159 -38.22 5.56 -5.16
CA ARG A 159 -37.37 6.15 -4.14
C ARG A 159 -36.33 5.15 -3.63
N VAL A 160 -36.76 3.93 -3.33
CA VAL A 160 -35.86 2.87 -2.88
C VAL A 160 -34.83 2.53 -3.95
N LEU A 161 -35.28 2.40 -5.21
CA LEU A 161 -34.40 2.14 -6.36
C LEU A 161 -33.36 3.24 -6.54
N LEU A 162 -33.79 4.50 -6.58
CA LEU A 162 -32.90 5.65 -6.80
C LEU A 162 -31.88 5.80 -5.65
N CYS A 163 -32.33 5.71 -4.40
CA CYS A 163 -31.42 5.76 -3.25
C CYS A 163 -30.38 4.63 -3.27
N ALA A 164 -30.78 3.41 -3.65
CA ALA A 164 -29.86 2.28 -3.77
C ALA A 164 -28.84 2.50 -4.90
N TRP A 165 -29.26 2.98 -6.05
CA TRP A 165 -28.37 3.32 -7.17
C TRP A 165 -27.39 4.43 -6.82
N LEU A 166 -27.82 5.50 -6.20
CA LEU A 166 -26.98 6.62 -5.81
C LEU A 166 -25.93 6.20 -4.78
N LYS A 167 -26.31 5.37 -3.81
CA LYS A 167 -25.36 4.76 -2.86
C LYS A 167 -24.30 3.89 -3.57
N ARG A 168 -24.72 3.12 -4.58
CA ARG A 168 -23.78 2.31 -5.39
C ARG A 168 -22.85 3.19 -6.22
N LEU A 169 -23.28 4.39 -6.62
CA LEU A 169 -22.44 5.40 -7.26
C LEU A 169 -21.61 6.23 -6.27
N GLU A 170 -21.63 5.84 -5.00
CA GLU A 170 -20.88 6.49 -3.90
C GLU A 170 -21.29 7.93 -3.65
N CYS A 171 -22.52 8.33 -4.05
CA CYS A 171 -23.09 9.63 -3.73
C CYS A 171 -23.47 9.73 -2.24
N GLU A 172 -23.39 10.92 -1.69
CA GLU A 172 -24.03 11.27 -0.42
C GLU A 172 -25.51 11.52 -0.69
N VAL A 173 -26.38 10.58 -0.27
CA VAL A 173 -27.81 10.64 -0.55
C VAL A 173 -28.54 11.35 0.57
N ILE A 174 -29.25 12.43 0.23
CA ILE A 174 -30.20 13.13 1.08
C ILE A 174 -31.60 12.64 0.69
N ASP A 175 -32.17 11.79 1.54
CA ASP A 175 -33.51 11.25 1.29
C ASP A 175 -34.57 12.18 1.90
N ALA A 176 -35.23 12.94 1.06
CA ALA A 176 -36.26 13.93 1.46
C ALA A 176 -37.68 13.34 1.61
N GLY A 177 -37.84 12.03 1.34
CA GLY A 177 -39.12 11.34 1.55
C GLY A 177 -40.15 11.61 0.46
N ILE A 178 -41.43 11.55 0.86
CA ILE A 178 -42.60 11.85 0.00
C ILE A 178 -43.14 13.23 0.39
N LEU A 179 -43.29 14.06 -0.61
CA LEU A 179 -43.99 15.36 -0.48
C LEU A 179 -45.41 15.21 -1.06
N PRO A 180 -46.42 15.77 -0.39
CA PRO A 180 -47.75 15.86 -0.97
C PRO A 180 -47.76 16.79 -2.19
N ASP A 181 -48.76 16.64 -3.04
CA ASP A 181 -48.95 17.50 -4.23
C ASP A 181 -49.41 18.92 -3.84
N ASP A 182 -48.57 19.59 -3.06
CA ASP A 182 -48.78 20.96 -2.57
C ASP A 182 -47.61 21.86 -3.02
N LEU A 183 -47.97 22.96 -3.73
CA LEU A 183 -47.00 23.89 -4.30
C LEU A 183 -46.12 24.57 -3.22
N ALA A 184 -46.69 24.90 -2.07
CA ALA A 184 -45.98 25.62 -1.00
C ALA A 184 -44.95 24.68 -0.35
N GLN A 185 -45.31 23.43 -0.11
CA GLN A 185 -44.44 22.42 0.47
C GLN A 185 -43.32 22.03 -0.53
N THR A 186 -43.66 21.88 -1.80
CA THR A 186 -42.65 21.61 -2.84
C THR A 186 -41.64 22.74 -3.01
N ARG A 187 -42.05 24.00 -2.81
CA ARG A 187 -41.13 25.16 -2.84
C ARG A 187 -40.25 25.28 -1.59
N ALA A 188 -40.68 24.73 -0.47
CA ALA A 188 -39.96 24.80 0.81
C ALA A 188 -38.93 23.66 0.97
N ALA A 189 -39.10 22.59 0.22
CA ALA A 189 -38.19 21.42 0.22
C ALA A 189 -36.96 21.66 -0.65
#